data_6cc76ac7d5a79f2ae634144772523ff0
#
_entry.id   6cc76ac7d5a79f2ae634144772523ff0
#
_cell.length_a   1.000
_cell.length_b   1.000
_cell.length_c   1.000
_cell.angle_alpha   90.00
_cell.angle_beta   90.00
_cell.angle_gamma   90.00
#
_symmetry.space_group_name_H-M   'P 1'
#
loop_
_entity.id
_entity.type
_entity.pdbx_description
1 polymer ?
#
loop_
_entity_poly.entity_id
_entity_poly.type
_entity_poly.pdbx_seq_one_letter_code
_entity_poly.pdbx_strand_id
1 'polypeptide(L)'
;MKVLILANNSVGLYKFRKELLEALLANKHEVFISLPNGDFIDDMQQMGCRFIETEISRHGTNPLTDLALAKKYCSIIKSVKPDIVFTYTIKPNVYGGIACQLCKVPYVANVTGLGTAVENGGILQKITLALYRTGLRKAKRVFFQNLANQDFMLGHKVVRGAYSLLPGSGVNLERFAPLPYPDETDGIHFVFISRIMRE
;
A
#
# COMPACT_ATOMS: atom_id res chain seq x y z
N MET A 1 -8.57 -12.67 14.72
CA MET A 1 -7.46 -11.70 14.90
C MET A 1 -7.94 -10.31 14.50
N LYS A 2 -7.34 -9.27 15.09
CA LYS A 2 -7.53 -7.88 14.63
C LYS A 2 -6.46 -7.52 13.61
N VAL A 3 -6.87 -7.20 12.40
CA VAL A 3 -5.98 -6.78 11.31
C VAL A 3 -6.18 -5.29 11.06
N LEU A 4 -5.11 -4.50 11.11
CA LEU A 4 -5.14 -3.09 10.77
C LEU A 4 -4.43 -2.88 9.43
N ILE A 5 -5.10 -2.22 8.50
CA ILE A 5 -4.56 -1.89 7.17
C ILE A 5 -4.34 -0.39 7.08
N LEU A 6 -3.12 0.02 6.80
CA LEU A 6 -2.73 1.41 6.57
C LEU A 6 -2.51 1.63 5.07
N ALA A 7 -3.29 2.51 4.48
CA ALA A 7 -3.20 2.85 3.05
C ALA A 7 -3.32 4.36 2.83
N ASN A 8 -2.97 4.86 1.65
CA ASN A 8 -3.00 6.28 1.35
C ASN A 8 -4.20 6.72 0.49
N ASN A 9 -5.03 5.80 0.04
CA ASN A 9 -6.27 6.10 -0.68
C ASN A 9 -7.23 4.90 -0.69
N SER A 10 -8.50 5.22 -0.73
CA SER A 10 -9.62 4.26 -0.69
C SER A 10 -9.78 3.50 -2.01
N VAL A 11 -9.68 4.21 -3.14
CA VAL A 11 -9.81 3.62 -4.48
C VAL A 11 -8.79 2.51 -4.70
N GLY A 12 -7.52 2.77 -4.36
CA GLY A 12 -6.46 1.78 -4.50
C GLY A 12 -6.64 0.58 -3.56
N LEU A 13 -7.09 0.83 -2.33
CA LEU A 13 -7.35 -0.26 -1.39
C LEU A 13 -8.53 -1.11 -1.88
N TYR A 14 -9.66 -0.50 -2.24
CA TYR A 14 -10.82 -1.24 -2.71
C TYR A 14 -10.56 -2.00 -4.01
N LYS A 15 -10.09 -1.30 -5.05
CA LYS A 15 -9.94 -1.90 -6.38
C LYS A 15 -8.87 -2.99 -6.49
N PHE A 16 -7.82 -2.92 -5.67
CA PHE A 16 -6.69 -3.86 -5.76
C PHE A 16 -6.59 -4.82 -4.56
N ARG A 17 -7.44 -4.69 -3.54
CA ARG A 17 -7.34 -5.51 -2.33
C ARG A 17 -8.72 -5.95 -1.80
N LYS A 18 -9.78 -5.77 -2.60
CA LYS A 18 -11.14 -6.17 -2.23
C LYS A 18 -11.18 -7.65 -1.83
N GLU A 19 -10.63 -8.51 -2.65
CA GLU A 19 -10.60 -9.96 -2.41
C GLU A 19 -9.80 -10.32 -1.15
N LEU A 20 -8.75 -9.56 -0.82
CA LEU A 20 -8.02 -9.71 0.44
C LEU A 20 -8.90 -9.31 1.63
N LEU A 21 -9.63 -8.21 1.54
CA LEU A 21 -10.55 -7.76 2.60
C LEU A 21 -11.66 -8.81 2.81
N GLU A 22 -12.27 -9.30 1.72
CA GLU A 22 -13.28 -10.36 1.74
C GLU A 22 -12.74 -11.63 2.39
N ALA A 23 -11.54 -12.07 2.00
CA ALA A 23 -10.92 -13.27 2.57
C ALA A 23 -10.62 -13.13 4.07
N LEU A 24 -10.16 -11.96 4.51
CA LEU A 24 -9.92 -11.69 5.93
C LEU A 24 -11.22 -11.73 6.74
N LEU A 25 -12.27 -11.10 6.24
CA LEU A 25 -13.59 -11.06 6.88
C LEU A 25 -14.24 -12.44 6.90
N ALA A 26 -14.18 -13.20 5.80
CA ALA A 26 -14.69 -14.56 5.71
C ALA A 26 -13.99 -15.51 6.72
N ASN A 27 -12.71 -15.26 7.00
CA ASN A 27 -11.95 -15.97 8.04
C ASN A 27 -12.18 -15.40 9.45
N LYS A 28 -13.24 -14.60 9.64
CA LYS A 28 -13.67 -14.04 10.94
C LYS A 28 -12.62 -13.16 11.61
N HIS A 29 -11.80 -12.45 10.83
CA HIS A 29 -10.92 -11.41 11.35
C HIS A 29 -11.68 -10.09 11.49
N GLU A 30 -11.37 -9.32 12.53
CA GLU A 30 -11.81 -7.92 12.62
C GLU A 30 -10.86 -7.07 11.77
N VAL A 31 -11.37 -6.47 10.71
CA VAL A 31 -10.56 -5.69 9.76
C VAL A 31 -10.78 -4.20 10.00
N PHE A 32 -9.72 -3.49 10.35
CA PHE A 32 -9.68 -2.04 10.47
C PHE A 32 -8.92 -1.47 9.28
N ILE A 33 -9.44 -0.42 8.67
CA ILE A 33 -8.80 0.30 7.57
C ILE A 33 -8.56 1.75 7.97
N SER A 34 -7.34 2.23 7.85
CA SER A 34 -6.93 3.59 8.20
C SER A 34 -6.34 4.28 6.97
N LEU A 35 -7.09 5.24 6.44
CA LEU A 35 -6.78 5.96 5.20
C LEU A 35 -7.63 7.25 5.12
N PRO A 36 -7.33 8.17 4.18
CA PRO A 36 -8.17 9.33 3.93
C PRO A 36 -9.58 8.94 3.47
N ASN A 37 -10.55 9.75 3.82
CA ASN A 37 -11.91 9.60 3.30
C ASN A 37 -11.93 9.73 1.76
N GLY A 38 -12.89 9.08 1.10
CA GLY A 38 -13.05 9.09 -0.35
C GLY A 38 -13.94 7.97 -0.85
N ASP A 39 -13.95 7.77 -2.16
CA ASP A 39 -14.78 6.75 -2.81
C ASP A 39 -14.58 5.35 -2.22
N PHE A 40 -15.62 4.50 -2.24
CA PHE A 40 -15.62 3.12 -1.76
C PHE A 40 -15.41 2.91 -0.25
N ILE A 41 -15.42 3.97 0.57
CA ILE A 41 -15.38 3.80 2.04
C ILE A 41 -16.65 3.08 2.52
N ASP A 42 -17.82 3.53 2.06
CA ASP A 42 -19.11 2.93 2.42
C ASP A 42 -19.17 1.47 1.97
N ASP A 43 -18.69 1.15 0.76
CA ASP A 43 -18.61 -0.23 0.27
C ASP A 43 -17.77 -1.11 1.22
N MET A 44 -16.59 -0.64 1.62
CA MET A 44 -15.73 -1.39 2.54
C MET A 44 -16.35 -1.53 3.93
N GLN A 45 -17.08 -0.52 4.41
CA GLN A 45 -17.81 -0.61 5.67
C GLN A 45 -19.01 -1.59 5.57
N GLN A 46 -19.75 -1.59 4.47
CA GLN A 46 -20.81 -2.55 4.20
C GLN A 46 -20.29 -3.99 4.12
N MET A 47 -19.07 -4.20 3.62
CA MET A 47 -18.38 -5.49 3.67
C MET A 47 -18.06 -5.95 5.10
N GLY A 48 -18.02 -5.03 6.08
CA GLY A 48 -17.68 -5.31 7.48
C GLY A 48 -16.37 -4.73 7.97
N CYS A 49 -15.66 -3.92 7.16
CA CYS A 49 -14.46 -3.21 7.59
C CYS A 49 -14.81 -2.06 8.54
N ARG A 50 -13.98 -1.82 9.54
CA ARG A 50 -14.08 -0.66 10.42
C ARG A 50 -13.16 0.45 9.93
N PHE A 51 -13.76 1.56 9.49
CA PHE A 51 -13.02 2.69 8.95
C PHE A 51 -12.52 3.64 10.04
N ILE A 52 -11.27 4.09 9.89
CA ILE A 52 -10.62 5.10 10.73
C ILE A 52 -10.05 6.15 9.81
N GLU A 53 -10.67 7.31 9.79
CA GLU A 53 -10.20 8.42 8.96
C GLU A 53 -8.81 8.89 9.38
N THR A 54 -7.93 8.97 8.39
CA THR A 54 -6.55 9.39 8.58
C THR A 54 -6.10 10.21 7.39
N GLU A 55 -6.01 11.51 7.57
CA GLU A 55 -5.51 12.41 6.54
C GLU A 55 -4.04 12.12 6.22
N ILE A 56 -3.74 12.03 4.93
CA ILE A 56 -2.38 11.81 4.42
C ILE A 56 -2.12 12.80 3.29
N SER A 57 -1.17 13.70 3.48
CA SER A 57 -0.67 14.52 2.38
C SER A 57 0.05 13.63 1.37
N ARG A 58 -0.53 13.45 0.19
CA ARG A 58 0.05 12.59 -0.86
C ARG A 58 1.28 13.21 -1.51
N HIS A 59 1.30 14.52 -1.59
CA HIS A 59 2.36 15.30 -2.22
C HIS A 59 3.05 16.16 -1.16
N GLY A 60 4.36 16.14 -1.16
CA GLY A 60 5.19 16.94 -0.27
C GLY A 60 5.90 16.13 0.81
N THR A 61 7.07 16.65 1.17
CA THR A 61 8.01 16.09 2.14
C THR A 61 8.11 17.04 3.35
N ASN A 62 6.96 17.46 3.91
CA ASN A 62 6.98 18.29 5.11
C ASN A 62 7.22 17.42 6.35
N PRO A 63 8.38 17.51 7.01
CA PRO A 63 8.74 16.65 8.14
C PRO A 63 7.76 16.75 9.32
N LEU A 64 7.13 17.92 9.53
CA LEU A 64 6.18 18.14 10.61
C LEU A 64 4.88 17.35 10.39
N THR A 65 4.34 17.39 9.17
CA THR A 65 3.14 16.62 8.82
C THR A 65 3.40 15.13 8.85
N ASP A 66 4.58 14.71 8.45
CA ASP A 66 5.01 13.32 8.44
C ASP A 66 5.22 12.76 9.87
N LEU A 67 5.77 13.58 10.77
CA LEU A 67 5.86 13.23 12.19
C LEU A 67 4.47 13.14 12.85
N ALA A 68 3.56 14.07 12.49
CA ALA A 68 2.18 14.03 12.95
C ALA A 68 1.47 12.74 12.49
N LEU A 69 1.70 12.31 11.25
CA LEU A 69 1.18 11.05 10.72
C LEU A 69 1.70 9.83 11.52
N ALA A 70 2.99 9.78 11.82
CA ALA A 70 3.56 8.72 12.63
C ALA A 70 2.94 8.67 14.05
N LYS A 71 2.73 9.83 14.68
CA LYS A 71 2.04 9.93 15.97
C LYS A 71 0.58 9.46 15.87
N LYS A 72 -0.14 9.84 14.80
CA LYS A 72 -1.51 9.41 14.54
C LYS A 72 -1.59 7.89 14.41
N TYR A 73 -0.68 7.27 13.65
CA TYR A 73 -0.61 5.82 13.54
C TYR A 73 -0.30 5.13 14.88
N CYS A 74 0.59 5.68 15.70
CA CYS A 74 0.82 5.17 17.07
C CYS A 74 -0.47 5.22 17.91
N SER A 75 -1.24 6.31 17.83
CA SER A 75 -2.51 6.44 18.54
C SER A 75 -3.52 5.40 18.08
N ILE A 76 -3.67 5.22 16.76
CA ILE A 76 -4.56 4.21 16.17
C ILE A 76 -4.17 2.80 16.61
N ILE A 77 -2.89 2.45 16.53
CA ILE A 77 -2.38 1.13 16.93
C ILE A 77 -2.68 0.86 18.41
N LYS A 78 -2.46 1.85 19.29
CA LYS A 78 -2.75 1.74 20.73
C LYS A 78 -4.24 1.58 21.03
N SER A 79 -5.11 2.24 20.26
CA SER A 79 -6.57 2.16 20.41
C SER A 79 -7.12 0.83 19.87
N VAL A 80 -6.74 0.44 18.67
CA VAL A 80 -7.23 -0.77 17.99
C VAL A 80 -6.63 -2.03 18.63
N LYS A 81 -5.36 -1.97 19.05
CA LYS A 81 -4.55 -3.10 19.54
C LYS A 81 -4.57 -4.25 18.52
N PRO A 82 -4.11 -4.01 17.28
CA PRO A 82 -4.14 -5.03 16.25
C PRO A 82 -3.11 -6.14 16.53
N ASP A 83 -3.43 -7.36 16.13
CA ASP A 83 -2.51 -8.50 16.16
C ASP A 83 -1.44 -8.38 15.07
N ILE A 84 -1.81 -7.76 13.93
CA ILE A 84 -0.92 -7.50 12.79
C ILE A 84 -1.35 -6.24 12.04
N VAL A 85 -0.36 -5.55 11.46
CA VAL A 85 -0.59 -4.38 10.61
C VAL A 85 -0.10 -4.65 9.19
N PHE A 86 -0.91 -4.31 8.18
CA PHE A 86 -0.51 -4.31 6.77
C PHE A 86 -0.34 -2.86 6.32
N THR A 87 0.77 -2.55 5.67
CA THR A 87 1.04 -1.21 5.16
C THR A 87 1.16 -1.23 3.64
N TYR A 88 0.54 -0.25 2.98
CA TYR A 88 0.54 -0.09 1.53
C TYR A 88 0.98 1.33 1.16
N THR A 89 1.78 1.46 0.12
CA THR A 89 2.32 2.73 -0.38
C THR A 89 3.39 3.38 0.52
N ILE A 90 4.02 4.45 0.03
CA ILE A 90 5.25 5.01 0.61
C ILE A 90 5.05 5.45 2.07
N LYS A 91 4.13 6.40 2.33
CA LYS A 91 3.97 6.98 3.68
C LYS A 91 3.51 5.97 4.72
N PRO A 92 2.50 5.11 4.47
CA PRO A 92 2.18 4.01 5.37
C PRO A 92 3.33 3.02 5.60
N ASN A 93 4.10 2.67 4.58
CA ASN A 93 5.26 1.78 4.74
C ASN A 93 6.34 2.40 5.63
N VAL A 94 6.60 3.71 5.48
CA VAL A 94 7.59 4.43 6.28
C VAL A 94 7.04 4.72 7.68
N TYR A 95 6.01 5.55 7.78
CA TYR A 95 5.54 6.08 9.06
C TYR A 95 4.68 5.09 9.84
N GLY A 96 3.90 4.25 9.13
CA GLY A 96 3.20 3.12 9.73
C GLY A 96 4.18 2.07 10.25
N GLY A 97 5.23 1.75 9.48
CA GLY A 97 6.29 0.85 9.92
C GLY A 97 7.04 1.36 11.16
N ILE A 98 7.36 2.67 11.22
CA ILE A 98 7.94 3.30 12.42
C ILE A 98 6.99 3.20 13.62
N ALA A 99 5.71 3.50 13.41
CA ALA A 99 4.68 3.41 14.47
C ALA A 99 4.54 1.97 14.99
N CYS A 100 4.52 0.96 14.10
CA CYS A 100 4.50 -0.44 14.50
C CYS A 100 5.72 -0.84 15.33
N GLN A 101 6.92 -0.36 14.98
CA GLN A 101 8.14 -0.61 15.74
C GLN A 101 8.06 0.02 17.15
N LEU A 102 7.58 1.25 17.25
CA LEU A 102 7.40 1.95 18.54
C LEU A 102 6.35 1.28 19.43
N CYS A 103 5.26 0.83 18.83
CA CYS A 103 4.18 0.13 19.53
C CYS A 103 4.44 -1.37 19.73
N LYS A 104 5.55 -1.91 19.19
CA LYS A 104 5.92 -3.34 19.26
C LYS A 104 4.87 -4.28 18.68
N VAL A 105 4.19 -3.85 17.60
CA VAL A 105 3.20 -4.66 16.89
C VAL A 105 3.82 -5.23 15.61
N PRO A 106 3.59 -6.52 15.29
CA PRO A 106 4.08 -7.11 14.05
C PRO A 106 3.41 -6.46 12.84
N TYR A 107 4.17 -6.29 11.76
CA TYR A 107 3.64 -5.71 10.53
C TYR A 107 4.28 -6.32 9.28
N VAL A 108 3.53 -6.23 8.19
CA VAL A 108 3.93 -6.63 6.85
C VAL A 108 3.81 -5.42 5.95
N ALA A 109 4.83 -5.16 5.15
CA ALA A 109 4.87 -4.01 4.26
C ALA A 109 4.70 -4.46 2.79
N ASN A 110 3.90 -3.71 2.03
CA ASN A 110 3.67 -3.95 0.61
C ASN A 110 4.20 -2.77 -0.20
N VAL A 111 5.28 -2.99 -0.94
CA VAL A 111 5.87 -2.00 -1.84
C VAL A 111 5.19 -2.13 -3.21
N THR A 112 4.18 -1.30 -3.43
CA THR A 112 3.34 -1.31 -4.65
C THR A 112 3.93 -0.48 -5.79
N GLY A 113 4.99 0.25 -5.52
CA GLY A 113 5.75 1.13 -6.42
C GLY A 113 6.64 2.03 -5.60
N LEU A 114 7.71 2.54 -6.19
CA LEU A 114 8.67 3.42 -5.51
C LEU A 114 8.36 4.89 -5.71
N GLY A 115 7.64 5.23 -6.78
CA GLY A 115 7.26 6.59 -7.14
C GLY A 115 8.42 7.46 -7.62
N THR A 116 8.07 8.59 -8.19
CA THR A 116 9.02 9.53 -8.83
C THR A 116 10.13 10.03 -7.91
N ALA A 117 9.85 10.14 -6.60
CA ALA A 117 10.85 10.53 -5.60
C ALA A 117 12.04 9.56 -5.50
N VAL A 118 11.85 8.31 -5.90
CA VAL A 118 12.91 7.30 -5.93
C VAL A 118 13.48 7.16 -7.35
N GLU A 119 12.64 7.25 -8.37
CA GLU A 119 13.00 7.04 -9.77
C GLU A 119 13.91 8.15 -10.32
N ASN A 120 13.69 9.39 -9.93
CA ASN A 120 14.42 10.56 -10.46
C ASN A 120 15.83 10.76 -9.88
N GLY A 121 16.26 9.95 -8.93
CA GLY A 121 17.59 10.06 -8.34
C GLY A 121 17.79 11.25 -7.39
N GLY A 122 19.03 11.60 -7.13
CA GLY A 122 19.41 12.80 -6.36
C GLY A 122 19.22 12.70 -4.83
N ILE A 123 19.15 13.86 -4.19
CA ILE A 123 19.07 13.96 -2.72
C ILE A 123 17.75 13.41 -2.20
N LEU A 124 16.64 13.68 -2.91
CA LEU A 124 15.31 13.22 -2.52
C LEU A 124 15.23 11.69 -2.51
N GLN A 125 15.83 11.02 -3.50
CA GLN A 125 15.95 9.57 -3.51
C GLN A 125 16.68 9.07 -2.26
N LYS A 126 17.84 9.65 -1.93
CA LYS A 126 18.63 9.24 -0.75
C LYS A 126 17.84 9.37 0.54
N ILE A 127 17.12 10.47 0.72
CA ILE A 127 16.25 10.70 1.88
C ILE A 127 15.13 9.66 1.92
N THR A 128 14.45 9.44 0.80
CA THR A 128 13.33 8.47 0.71
C THR A 128 13.81 7.05 1.01
N LEU A 129 14.97 6.65 0.50
CA LEU A 129 15.56 5.33 0.80
C LEU A 129 15.96 5.20 2.28
N ALA A 130 16.47 6.25 2.91
CA ALA A 130 16.76 6.25 4.34
C ALA A 130 15.51 6.10 5.19
N LEU A 131 14.43 6.80 4.82
CA LEU A 131 13.13 6.69 5.46
C LEU A 131 12.54 5.27 5.29
N TYR A 132 12.57 4.71 4.09
CA TYR A 132 12.16 3.32 3.85
C TYR A 132 12.98 2.33 4.69
N ARG A 133 14.31 2.49 4.73
CA ARG A 133 15.19 1.64 5.54
C ARG A 133 14.78 1.65 7.01
N THR A 134 14.39 2.81 7.53
CA THR A 134 13.91 2.96 8.90
C THR A 134 12.55 2.31 9.09
N GLY A 135 11.61 2.59 8.21
CA GLY A 135 10.23 2.06 8.28
C GLY A 135 10.15 0.55 8.10
N LEU A 136 11.00 -0.04 7.24
CA LEU A 136 10.95 -1.47 6.93
C LEU A 136 11.87 -2.34 7.83
N ARG A 137 12.67 -1.73 8.70
CA ARG A 137 13.74 -2.42 9.46
C ARG A 137 13.27 -3.64 10.25
N LYS A 138 12.06 -3.59 10.83
CA LYS A 138 11.48 -4.67 11.65
C LYS A 138 10.22 -5.27 11.03
N ALA A 139 9.98 -5.07 9.73
CA ALA A 139 8.90 -5.73 9.03
C ALA A 139 9.10 -7.25 9.11
N LYS A 140 8.02 -7.98 9.43
CA LYS A 140 8.04 -9.45 9.41
C LYS A 140 8.28 -9.98 8.00
N ARG A 141 7.75 -9.28 7.00
CA ARG A 141 7.99 -9.53 5.58
C ARG A 141 7.71 -8.26 4.76
N VAL A 142 8.49 -8.09 3.71
CA VAL A 142 8.26 -7.04 2.70
C VAL A 142 7.85 -7.72 1.40
N PHE A 143 6.68 -7.36 0.88
CA PHE A 143 6.20 -7.82 -0.42
C PHE A 143 6.49 -6.80 -1.50
N PHE A 144 6.98 -7.27 -2.63
CA PHE A 144 7.18 -6.51 -3.86
C PHE A 144 6.25 -7.00 -4.94
N GLN A 145 5.84 -6.14 -5.87
CA GLN A 145 4.95 -6.48 -6.98
C GLN A 145 5.67 -6.65 -8.31
N ASN A 146 6.95 -6.31 -8.38
CA ASN A 146 7.80 -6.53 -9.55
C ASN A 146 9.27 -6.68 -9.14
N LEU A 147 10.04 -7.33 -10.00
CA LEU A 147 11.46 -7.59 -9.79
C LEU A 147 12.28 -6.31 -9.76
N ALA A 148 11.98 -5.34 -10.61
CA ALA A 148 12.75 -4.09 -10.69
C ALA A 148 12.77 -3.34 -9.34
N ASN A 149 11.61 -3.20 -8.69
CA ASN A 149 11.53 -2.57 -7.37
C ASN A 149 12.21 -3.41 -6.28
N GLN A 150 12.09 -4.74 -6.35
CA GLN A 150 12.76 -5.65 -5.43
C GLN A 150 14.28 -5.49 -5.53
N ASP A 151 14.83 -5.64 -6.72
CA ASP A 151 16.28 -5.58 -6.97
C ASP A 151 16.85 -4.21 -6.60
N PHE A 152 16.13 -3.15 -6.94
CA PHE A 152 16.50 -1.79 -6.57
C PHE A 152 16.60 -1.62 -5.04
N MET A 153 15.57 -2.04 -4.30
CA MET A 153 15.53 -1.90 -2.84
C MET A 153 16.55 -2.79 -2.13
N LEU A 154 16.80 -3.99 -2.65
CA LEU A 154 17.82 -4.90 -2.13
C LEU A 154 19.22 -4.37 -2.44
N GLY A 155 19.50 -3.93 -3.66
CA GLY A 155 20.78 -3.34 -4.07
C GLY A 155 21.16 -2.12 -3.23
N HIS A 156 20.18 -1.29 -2.85
CA HIS A 156 20.39 -0.16 -1.95
C HIS A 156 20.36 -0.55 -0.45
N LYS A 157 20.32 -1.83 -0.12
CA LYS A 157 20.29 -2.36 1.26
C LYS A 157 19.19 -1.75 2.13
N VAL A 158 18.03 -1.47 1.51
CA VAL A 158 16.85 -0.92 2.21
C VAL A 158 16.12 -2.00 2.98
N VAL A 159 15.97 -3.19 2.38
CA VAL A 159 15.36 -4.36 3.01
C VAL A 159 16.47 -5.36 3.37
N ARG A 160 16.48 -5.80 4.63
CA ARG A 160 17.46 -6.75 5.16
C ARG A 160 16.80 -8.00 5.76
N GLY A 161 15.49 -7.96 5.96
CA GLY A 161 14.69 -9.05 6.51
C GLY A 161 14.06 -9.92 5.42
N ALA A 162 13.07 -10.70 5.80
CA ALA A 162 12.34 -11.55 4.88
C ALA A 162 11.56 -10.73 3.85
N TYR A 163 11.62 -11.14 2.60
CA TYR A 163 10.87 -10.53 1.51
C TYR A 163 10.28 -11.60 0.59
N SER A 164 9.34 -11.20 -0.26
CA SER A 164 8.76 -12.06 -1.29
C SER A 164 8.28 -11.20 -2.46
N LEU A 165 8.31 -11.79 -3.65
CA LEU A 165 7.70 -11.23 -4.83
C LEU A 165 6.26 -11.75 -4.94
N LEU A 166 5.32 -10.83 -5.21
CA LEU A 166 3.95 -11.14 -5.61
C LEU A 166 3.81 -10.81 -7.11
N PRO A 167 3.08 -11.60 -7.90
CA PRO A 167 2.87 -11.32 -9.32
C PRO A 167 1.84 -10.20 -9.51
N GLY A 168 2.14 -8.99 -9.02
CA GLY A 168 1.23 -7.85 -9.05
C GLY A 168 0.08 -7.92 -8.06
N SER A 169 -1.02 -7.26 -8.38
CA SER A 169 -2.24 -7.22 -7.54
C SER A 169 -3.25 -8.30 -7.89
N GLY A 170 -3.05 -8.99 -9.00
CA GLY A 170 -4.04 -9.91 -9.56
C GLY A 170 -5.20 -9.20 -10.25
N VAL A 171 -6.04 -9.98 -10.88
CA VAL A 171 -7.30 -9.56 -11.51
C VAL A 171 -8.38 -10.58 -11.21
N ASN A 172 -9.58 -10.10 -10.93
CA ASN A 172 -10.74 -10.97 -10.75
C ASN A 172 -11.28 -11.42 -12.11
N LEU A 173 -11.05 -12.68 -12.46
CA LEU A 173 -11.41 -13.23 -13.76
C LEU A 173 -12.92 -13.45 -13.95
N GLU A 174 -13.70 -13.52 -12.87
CA GLU A 174 -15.17 -13.59 -12.96
C GLU A 174 -15.74 -12.22 -13.38
N ARG A 175 -15.18 -11.15 -12.81
CA ARG A 175 -15.57 -9.77 -13.12
C ARG A 175 -15.02 -9.28 -14.46
N PHE A 176 -13.84 -9.71 -14.82
CA PHE A 176 -13.11 -9.33 -16.05
C PHE A 176 -12.91 -10.54 -16.94
N ALA A 177 -14.01 -11.23 -17.28
CA ALA A 177 -13.97 -12.37 -18.19
C ALA A 177 -13.47 -11.92 -19.58
N PRO A 178 -12.69 -12.76 -20.26
CA PRO A 178 -12.32 -12.49 -21.65
C PRO A 178 -13.56 -12.34 -22.52
N LEU A 179 -13.61 -11.28 -23.31
CA LEU A 179 -14.63 -11.09 -24.33
C LEU A 179 -14.14 -11.71 -25.65
N PRO A 180 -15.06 -12.15 -26.53
CA PRO A 180 -14.69 -12.53 -27.89
C PRO A 180 -13.91 -11.39 -28.55
N TYR A 181 -12.90 -11.74 -29.31
CA TYR A 181 -12.18 -10.74 -30.12
C TYR A 181 -13.16 -10.19 -31.16
N PRO A 182 -13.20 -8.87 -31.40
CA PRO A 182 -14.06 -8.31 -32.45
C PRO A 182 -13.65 -8.91 -33.82
N ASP A 183 -14.66 -9.12 -34.68
CA ASP A 183 -14.41 -9.54 -36.02
C ASP A 183 -13.44 -8.58 -36.75
N GLU A 184 -12.65 -9.09 -37.66
CA GLU A 184 -11.74 -8.30 -38.48
C GLU A 184 -12.53 -7.23 -39.22
N THR A 185 -12.29 -5.97 -38.86
CA THR A 185 -12.84 -4.79 -39.54
C THR A 185 -11.76 -4.17 -40.42
N ASP A 186 -12.14 -3.18 -41.22
CA ASP A 186 -11.26 -2.51 -42.18
C ASP A 186 -10.09 -1.77 -41.51
N GLY A 187 -9.03 -2.47 -41.11
CA GLY A 187 -7.79 -1.88 -40.68
C GLY A 187 -7.25 -2.41 -39.34
N ILE A 188 -6.06 -1.94 -38.99
CA ILE A 188 -5.38 -2.27 -37.73
C ILE A 188 -5.71 -1.20 -36.68
N HIS A 189 -6.28 -1.61 -35.55
CA HIS A 189 -6.63 -0.73 -34.44
C HIS A 189 -5.55 -0.77 -33.37
N PHE A 190 -4.92 0.39 -33.09
CA PHE A 190 -3.97 0.53 -32.01
C PHE A 190 -4.67 1.15 -30.78
N VAL A 191 -4.54 0.52 -29.62
CA VAL A 191 -5.08 1.04 -28.36
C VAL A 191 -3.93 1.43 -27.46
N PHE A 192 -3.93 2.67 -26.97
CA PHE A 192 -2.98 3.17 -25.98
C PHE A 192 -3.72 3.53 -24.70
N ILE A 193 -3.45 2.77 -23.64
CA ILE A 193 -4.07 2.96 -22.30
C ILE A 193 -2.99 3.36 -21.32
N SER A 194 -3.01 4.60 -20.83
CA SER A 194 -2.03 5.12 -19.90
C SER A 194 -2.62 6.21 -19.01
N ARG A 195 -1.94 6.49 -17.90
CA ARG A 195 -2.21 7.70 -17.12
C ARG A 195 -1.57 8.89 -17.81
N ILE A 196 -2.34 9.98 -17.95
CA ILE A 196 -1.78 11.28 -18.38
C ILE A 196 -1.16 11.91 -17.14
N MET A 197 0.16 12.07 -17.15
CA MET A 197 0.90 12.75 -16.09
C MET A 197 1.51 14.02 -16.66
N ARG A 198 1.50 15.08 -15.85
CA ARG A 198 2.31 16.29 -16.14
C ARG A 198 3.70 16.01 -15.57
N GLU A 199 4.72 16.23 -16.39
CA GLU A 199 6.11 16.21 -15.97
C GLU A 199 6.45 17.38 -15.04
#